data_2e21e18d78cb88f0caab52694b75cac3
#
_entry.id   2e21e18d78cb88f0caab52694b75cac3
#
_cell.length_a   1.000
_cell.length_b   1.000
_cell.length_c   1.000
_cell.angle_alpha   90.00
_cell.angle_beta   90.00
_cell.angle_gamma   90.00
#
_symmetry.space_group_name_H-M   'P 1'
#
loop_
_entity.id
_entity.type
_entity.pdbx_description
1 polymer ?
#
loop_
_entity_poly.entity_id
_entity_poly.type
_entity_poly.pdbx_seq_one_letter_code
_entity_poly.pdbx_strand_id
1 'polypeptide(L)'
;MRTTLTLAALATAAVMAAPSAFAQQRFITIGTGGVTGVYYAAGGAICRLMNKDRAKHGIRCSVESTGGSVFNINTIKAGELDFGVTQSDWQYHATNGSKVFEKDGKHTDLRAVFS
;
A
#
# COMPACT_ATOMS: atom_id res chain seq x y z
N MET A 1 -58.93 5.22 -51.55
CA MET A 1 -57.79 5.92 -50.96
C MET A 1 -57.35 5.17 -49.72
N ARG A 2 -56.30 4.41 -49.80
CA ARG A 2 -55.74 3.65 -48.69
C ARG A 2 -54.34 4.18 -48.41
N THR A 3 -54.21 4.93 -47.33
CA THR A 3 -52.96 5.45 -46.82
C THR A 3 -52.28 4.38 -45.90
N THR A 4 -51.26 3.77 -46.41
CA THR A 4 -50.41 2.86 -45.63
C THR A 4 -49.38 3.67 -44.82
N LEU A 5 -49.56 3.68 -43.49
CA LEU A 5 -48.54 4.19 -42.58
C LEU A 5 -47.47 3.12 -42.40
N THR A 6 -46.25 3.41 -42.89
CA THR A 6 -45.06 2.63 -42.59
C THR A 6 -44.44 3.14 -41.28
N LEU A 7 -44.54 2.35 -40.20
CA LEU A 7 -43.80 2.57 -38.97
C LEU A 7 -42.33 2.19 -39.21
N ALA A 8 -41.45 3.19 -39.24
CA ALA A 8 -40.04 2.97 -39.17
C ALA A 8 -39.64 2.76 -37.68
N ALA A 9 -39.28 1.54 -37.34
CA ALA A 9 -38.74 1.22 -36.02
C ALA A 9 -37.26 1.64 -35.99
N LEU A 10 -36.93 2.75 -35.28
CA LEU A 10 -35.57 3.09 -34.92
C LEU A 10 -35.10 2.16 -33.80
N ALA A 11 -34.28 1.18 -34.12
CA ALA A 11 -33.54 0.42 -33.14
C ALA A 11 -32.33 1.24 -32.66
N THR A 12 -32.49 1.91 -31.55
CA THR A 12 -31.37 2.58 -30.83
C THR A 12 -30.53 1.50 -30.15
N ALA A 13 -29.43 1.13 -30.76
CA ALA A 13 -28.40 0.31 -30.12
C ALA A 13 -27.71 1.13 -28.99
N ALA A 14 -28.13 0.90 -27.76
CA ALA A 14 -27.42 1.41 -26.59
C ALA A 14 -26.10 0.65 -26.46
N VAL A 15 -25.02 1.25 -26.92
CA VAL A 15 -23.66 0.78 -26.65
C VAL A 15 -23.43 0.99 -25.14
N MET A 16 -23.60 -0.06 -24.36
CA MET A 16 -23.18 -0.09 -22.96
C MET A 16 -21.65 -0.03 -22.96
N ALA A 17 -21.10 1.17 -22.78
CA ALA A 17 -19.69 1.37 -22.44
C ALA A 17 -19.48 0.75 -21.05
N ALA A 18 -18.99 -0.49 -21.01
CA ALA A 18 -18.54 -1.08 -19.77
C ALA A 18 -17.45 -0.17 -19.19
N PRO A 19 -17.55 0.31 -17.94
CA PRO A 19 -16.48 1.05 -17.34
C PRO A 19 -15.26 0.15 -17.33
N SER A 20 -14.21 0.54 -18.02
CA SER A 20 -12.90 -0.11 -17.89
C SER A 20 -12.51 0.03 -16.42
N ALA A 21 -12.58 -1.05 -15.67
CA ALA A 21 -12.10 -1.11 -14.30
C ALA A 21 -10.57 -0.93 -14.37
N PHE A 22 -10.13 0.33 -14.44
CA PHE A 22 -8.74 0.64 -14.13
C PHE A 22 -8.55 0.18 -12.69
N ALA A 23 -7.75 -0.87 -12.50
CA ALA A 23 -7.36 -1.31 -11.17
C ALA A 23 -6.84 -0.07 -10.44
N GLN A 24 -7.54 0.35 -9.38
CA GLN A 24 -7.19 1.55 -8.63
C GLN A 24 -5.76 1.39 -8.14
N GLN A 25 -4.86 2.28 -8.59
CA GLN A 25 -3.46 2.23 -8.23
C GLN A 25 -3.32 2.45 -6.71
N ARG A 26 -2.77 1.46 -6.01
CA ARG A 26 -2.50 1.53 -4.58
C ARG A 26 -1.04 1.92 -4.35
N PHE A 27 -0.84 2.93 -3.53
CA PHE A 27 0.50 3.34 -3.09
C PHE A 27 0.80 2.72 -1.73
N ILE A 28 2.00 2.20 -1.58
CA ILE A 28 2.53 1.74 -0.30
C ILE A 28 3.90 2.37 -0.06
N THR A 29 4.17 2.66 1.20
CA THR A 29 5.43 3.26 1.64
C THR A 29 6.10 2.38 2.67
N ILE A 30 7.42 2.17 2.51
CA ILE A 30 8.26 1.44 3.45
C ILE A 30 9.17 2.43 4.17
N GLY A 31 8.97 2.63 5.47
CA GLY A 31 9.89 3.36 6.33
C GLY A 31 11.18 2.57 6.52
N THR A 32 12.31 3.23 6.46
CA THR A 32 13.63 2.60 6.48
C THR A 32 14.52 3.15 7.59
N GLY A 33 15.61 3.78 7.23
CA GLY A 33 16.58 4.46 8.07
C GLY A 33 17.28 5.53 7.24
N GLY A 34 18.46 5.95 7.62
CA GLY A 34 19.25 6.91 6.86
C GLY A 34 19.58 6.38 5.45
N VAL A 35 19.67 7.29 4.47
CA VAL A 35 19.87 6.95 3.04
C VAL A 35 21.14 6.14 2.74
N THR A 36 22.15 6.22 3.59
CA THR A 36 23.39 5.45 3.48
C THR A 36 23.36 4.12 4.24
N GLY A 37 22.24 3.83 4.94
CA GLY A 37 22.11 2.67 5.80
C GLY A 37 21.54 1.44 5.08
N VAL A 38 21.72 0.28 5.73
CA VAL A 38 21.25 -1.02 5.21
C VAL A 38 19.73 -1.05 5.04
N TYR A 39 18.99 -0.43 5.94
CA TYR A 39 17.51 -0.42 5.87
C TYR A 39 16.99 0.25 4.62
N TYR A 40 17.63 1.38 4.23
CA TYR A 40 17.25 2.08 3.01
C TYR A 40 17.54 1.24 1.76
N ALA A 41 18.70 0.59 1.71
CA ALA A 41 19.07 -0.30 0.62
C ALA A 41 18.12 -1.50 0.53
N ALA A 42 17.76 -2.12 1.67
CA ALA A 42 16.84 -3.26 1.74
C ALA A 42 15.43 -2.87 1.30
N GLY A 43 14.87 -1.79 1.85
CA GLY A 43 13.55 -1.28 1.46
C GLY A 43 13.50 -0.91 -0.03
N GLY A 44 14.57 -0.29 -0.55
CA GLY A 44 14.70 0.02 -1.97
C GLY A 44 14.70 -1.21 -2.86
N ALA A 45 15.37 -2.29 -2.43
CA ALA A 45 15.37 -3.56 -3.17
C ALA A 45 13.96 -4.18 -3.20
N ILE A 46 13.25 -4.18 -2.07
CA ILE A 46 11.87 -4.67 -1.98
C ILE A 46 10.97 -3.87 -2.93
N CYS A 47 11.01 -2.54 -2.87
CA CYS A 47 10.19 -1.70 -3.74
C CYS A 47 10.52 -1.89 -5.22
N ARG A 48 11.78 -2.09 -5.59
CA ARG A 48 12.16 -2.41 -6.98
C ARG A 48 11.51 -3.71 -7.46
N LEU A 49 11.52 -4.75 -6.61
CA LEU A 49 10.89 -6.04 -6.94
C LEU A 49 9.37 -5.89 -7.08
N MET A 50 8.72 -5.22 -6.14
CA MET A 50 7.29 -4.92 -6.18
C MET A 50 6.91 -4.16 -7.46
N ASN A 51 7.65 -3.13 -7.79
CA ASN A 51 7.34 -2.25 -8.91
C ASN A 51 7.53 -2.91 -10.29
N LYS A 52 8.31 -4.00 -10.40
CA LYS A 52 8.43 -4.77 -11.66
C LYS A 52 7.08 -5.29 -12.14
N ASP A 53 6.26 -5.76 -11.21
CA ASP A 53 4.96 -6.36 -11.52
C ASP A 53 3.77 -5.43 -11.28
N ARG A 54 4.02 -4.13 -11.11
CA ARG A 54 2.97 -3.16 -10.78
C ARG A 54 1.82 -3.12 -11.80
N ALA A 55 2.11 -3.40 -13.06
CA ALA A 55 1.08 -3.48 -14.10
C ALA A 55 0.09 -4.63 -13.86
N LYS A 56 0.53 -5.69 -13.17
CA LYS A 56 -0.31 -6.85 -12.84
C LYS A 56 -1.15 -6.62 -11.58
N HIS A 57 -0.56 -6.04 -10.54
CA HIS A 57 -1.21 -5.92 -9.22
C HIS A 57 -1.65 -4.49 -8.83
N GLY A 58 -1.27 -3.47 -9.60
CA GLY A 58 -1.68 -2.09 -9.36
C GLY A 58 -1.01 -1.41 -8.15
N ILE A 59 -0.01 -2.04 -7.51
CA ILE A 59 0.66 -1.50 -6.33
C ILE A 59 1.95 -0.78 -6.74
N ARG A 60 2.10 0.45 -6.27
CA ARG A 60 3.34 1.20 -6.38
C ARG A 60 3.99 1.34 -5.01
N CYS A 61 5.22 0.89 -4.90
CA CYS A 61 6.02 0.93 -3.68
C CYS A 61 7.06 2.06 -3.74
N SER A 62 7.19 2.79 -2.65
CA SER A 62 8.24 3.79 -2.42
C SER A 62 8.89 3.58 -1.05
N VAL A 63 10.14 4.03 -0.92
CA VAL A 63 10.86 4.01 0.35
C VAL A 63 10.93 5.41 0.93
N GLU A 64 10.91 5.48 2.25
CA GLU A 64 11.11 6.70 3.01
C GLU A 64 12.32 6.56 3.94
N SER A 65 13.20 7.56 3.91
CA SER A 65 14.29 7.67 4.86
C SER A 65 13.74 8.16 6.19
N THR A 66 14.04 7.43 7.27
CA THR A 66 13.49 7.69 8.60
C THR A 66 14.55 7.61 9.69
N GLY A 67 14.14 7.81 10.93
CA GLY A 67 14.95 7.61 12.13
C GLY A 67 15.18 6.14 12.52
N GLY A 68 14.67 5.17 11.75
CA GLY A 68 14.86 3.73 12.01
C GLY A 68 13.73 3.07 12.78
N SER A 69 14.03 1.96 13.47
CA SER A 69 13.06 1.00 14.00
C SER A 69 11.93 1.60 14.84
N VAL A 70 12.25 2.37 15.88
CA VAL A 70 11.24 2.95 16.78
C VAL A 70 10.37 3.96 16.05
N PHE A 71 10.97 4.81 15.21
CA PHE A 71 10.24 5.75 14.38
C PHE A 71 9.27 5.02 13.45
N ASN A 72 9.75 4.01 12.72
CA ASN A 72 8.93 3.23 11.79
C ASN A 72 7.73 2.59 12.48
N ILE A 73 7.93 1.96 13.64
CA ILE A 73 6.86 1.33 14.43
C ILE A 73 5.81 2.37 14.84
N ASN A 74 6.23 3.51 15.37
CA ASN A 74 5.31 4.57 15.81
C ASN A 74 4.52 5.16 14.63
N THR A 75 5.17 5.33 13.48
CA THR A 75 4.54 5.88 12.27
C THR A 75 3.57 4.88 11.63
N ILE A 76 3.86 3.57 11.69
CA ILE A 76 2.90 2.51 11.33
C ILE A 76 1.69 2.55 12.28
N LYS A 77 1.92 2.68 13.60
CA LYS A 77 0.84 2.79 14.59
C LYS A 77 -0.06 4.01 14.33
N ALA A 78 0.52 5.11 13.90
CA ALA A 78 -0.21 6.32 13.53
C ALA A 78 -0.98 6.20 12.20
N GLY A 79 -0.75 5.14 11.41
CA GLY A 79 -1.37 4.93 10.10
C GLY A 79 -0.72 5.73 8.96
N GLU A 80 0.49 6.24 9.18
CA GLU A 80 1.20 7.09 8.20
C GLU A 80 2.21 6.31 7.35
N LEU A 81 2.61 5.11 7.81
CA LEU A 81 3.41 4.15 7.05
C LEU A 81 2.67 2.81 6.94
N ASP A 82 2.78 2.18 5.77
CA ASP A 82 2.23 0.84 5.56
C ASP A 82 3.15 -0.25 6.09
N PHE A 83 4.45 -0.07 5.89
CA PHE A 83 5.51 -1.01 6.29
C PHE A 83 6.72 -0.27 6.87
N GLY A 84 7.54 -0.99 7.60
CA GLY A 84 8.80 -0.46 8.12
C GLY A 84 9.85 -1.55 8.30
N VAL A 85 11.09 -1.20 8.01
CA VAL A 85 12.24 -2.06 8.35
C VAL A 85 12.57 -1.80 9.80
N THR A 86 12.58 -2.85 10.61
CA THR A 86 12.84 -2.76 12.06
C THR A 86 13.69 -3.91 12.56
N GLN A 87 14.41 -3.69 13.65
CA GLN A 87 15.04 -4.79 14.39
C GLN A 87 13.97 -5.57 15.17
N SER A 88 14.16 -6.86 15.29
CA SER A 88 13.20 -7.78 15.93
C SER A 88 12.98 -7.50 17.43
N ASP A 89 13.99 -6.99 18.13
CA ASP A 89 13.87 -6.58 19.53
C ASP A 89 12.91 -5.40 19.72
N TRP A 90 12.95 -4.41 18.83
CA TRP A 90 11.99 -3.29 18.87
C TRP A 90 10.58 -3.72 18.54
N GLN A 91 10.40 -4.67 17.62
CA GLN A 91 9.09 -5.26 17.38
C GLN A 91 8.56 -5.98 18.63
N TYR A 92 9.42 -6.75 19.32
CA TYR A 92 9.07 -7.40 20.58
C TYR A 92 8.63 -6.37 21.64
N HIS A 93 9.41 -5.32 21.84
CA HIS A 93 9.10 -4.28 22.82
C HIS A 93 7.80 -3.52 22.50
N ALA A 94 7.56 -3.22 21.23
CA ALA A 94 6.31 -2.59 20.80
C ALA A 94 5.10 -3.48 21.07
N THR A 95 5.18 -4.75 20.73
CA THR A 95 4.08 -5.71 20.93
C THR A 95 3.77 -5.91 22.43
N ASN A 96 4.79 -5.85 23.29
CA ASN A 96 4.62 -6.05 24.73
C ASN A 96 4.38 -4.75 25.50
N GLY A 97 4.53 -3.59 24.87
CA GLY A 97 4.41 -2.28 25.55
C GLY A 97 5.51 -2.08 26.58
N SER A 98 6.76 -2.34 26.20
CA SER A 98 7.91 -2.25 27.10
C SER A 98 8.97 -1.28 26.58
N LYS A 99 9.91 -0.88 27.42
CA LYS A 99 10.95 0.12 27.13
C LYS A 99 10.32 1.44 26.65
N VAL A 100 10.74 1.92 25.49
CA VAL A 100 10.26 3.21 24.94
C VAL A 100 8.76 3.20 24.60
N PHE A 101 8.12 2.04 24.55
CA PHE A 101 6.69 1.89 24.26
C PHE A 101 5.81 1.76 25.53
N GLU A 102 6.37 1.85 26.73
CA GLU A 102 5.60 1.72 27.98
C GLU A 102 4.45 2.73 28.08
N LYS A 103 4.71 3.96 27.66
CA LYS A 103 3.70 5.04 27.71
C LYS A 103 2.61 4.89 26.65
N ASP A 104 2.96 4.29 25.51
CA ASP A 104 2.05 4.14 24.35
C ASP A 104 1.23 2.86 24.41
N GLY A 105 1.56 1.97 25.35
CA GLY A 105 0.93 0.65 25.51
C GLY A 105 1.33 -0.35 24.40
N LYS A 106 0.67 -1.50 24.42
CA LYS A 106 0.95 -2.60 23.46
C LYS A 106 0.49 -2.26 22.06
N HIS A 107 1.34 -2.59 21.08
CA HIS A 107 0.99 -2.52 19.66
C HIS A 107 0.68 -3.94 19.15
N THR A 108 -0.52 -4.44 19.40
CA THR A 108 -0.91 -5.83 19.18
C THR A 108 -1.27 -6.18 17.73
N ASP A 109 -1.49 -5.20 16.89
CA ASP A 109 -1.80 -5.33 15.45
C ASP A 109 -0.57 -5.27 14.54
N LEU A 110 0.62 -5.04 15.11
CA LEU A 110 1.88 -5.11 14.36
C LEU A 110 2.14 -6.56 13.90
N ARG A 111 2.55 -6.72 12.64
CA ARG A 111 2.85 -8.01 12.04
C ARG A 111 4.22 -8.03 11.38
N ALA A 112 4.98 -9.11 11.61
CA ALA A 112 6.17 -9.38 10.82
C ALA A 112 5.75 -9.93 9.45
N VAL A 113 6.37 -9.41 8.39
CA VAL A 113 6.16 -9.90 7.02
C VAL A 113 7.19 -10.98 6.71
N PHE A 114 8.46 -10.69 7.00
CA PHE A 114 9.58 -11.64 6.91
C PHE A 114 10.78 -11.11 7.70
N SER A 115 11.76 -11.96 7.97
CA SER A 115 13.03 -11.62 8.64
C SER A 115 14.21 -12.25 7.92
#